data_ca02556ee7e69e43669942b477cfe6aa
#
_entry.id   ca02556ee7e69e43669942b477cfe6aa
#
_cell.length_a   1.000
_cell.length_b   1.000
_cell.length_c   1.000
_cell.angle_alpha   90.00
_cell.angle_beta   90.00
_cell.angle_gamma   90.00
#
_symmetry.space_group_name_H-M   'P 1'
#
loop_
_entity.id
_entity.type
_entity.pdbx_description
1 polymer ?
#
loop_
_entity_poly.entity_id
_entity_poly.type
_entity_poly.pdbx_seq_one_letter_code
_entity_poly.pdbx_strand_id
1 'polypeptide(L)'
;EKVQNEENLHLEFKETLSLDVRNYKKGDFDTVKKKGQRAIIESNTLKAICALLNTEGGEIYIGVADKPIEIVGIKKEVDFLFNESNDEYQLHLKTLIKNNFRDHIKLISFRLFEVFKKEIIIIKVKKSKTPVFILKVGKDLPPEKVFFIRNGPSSFLLDIEQFYNYQFLKN
;
A
#
# COMPACT_ATOMS: atom_id res chain seq x y z
N GLU A 1 15.95 2.55 -13.37
CA GLU A 1 15.62 3.91 -13.86
C GLU A 1 14.43 4.54 -13.09
N LYS A 2 13.32 3.81 -12.85
CA LYS A 2 12.14 4.38 -12.16
C LYS A 2 12.37 4.70 -10.68
N VAL A 3 13.29 4.02 -10.01
CA VAL A 3 13.61 4.24 -8.58
C VAL A 3 14.40 5.55 -8.35
N GLN A 4 14.88 6.19 -9.40
CA GLN A 4 15.52 7.50 -9.32
C GLN A 4 14.53 8.68 -9.31
N ASN A 5 13.24 8.41 -9.56
CA ASN A 5 12.19 9.42 -9.54
C ASN A 5 11.60 9.54 -8.13
N GLU A 6 11.30 10.76 -7.71
CA GLU A 6 10.53 11.03 -6.48
C GLU A 6 9.10 10.50 -6.60
N GLU A 7 8.44 10.27 -5.45
CA GLU A 7 7.01 9.98 -5.41
C GLU A 7 6.21 11.05 -6.15
N ASN A 8 5.18 10.64 -6.88
CA ASN A 8 4.34 11.54 -7.69
C ASN A 8 2.92 10.97 -7.82
N LEU A 9 2.13 11.53 -8.72
CA LEU A 9 0.74 11.09 -8.95
C LEU A 9 0.62 9.59 -9.27
N HIS A 10 1.62 9.00 -9.94
CA HIS A 10 1.61 7.62 -10.42
C HIS A 10 2.61 6.70 -9.72
N LEU A 11 3.39 7.21 -8.77
CA LEU A 11 4.45 6.45 -8.13
C LEU A 11 4.42 6.64 -6.62
N GLU A 12 4.44 5.54 -5.89
CA GLU A 12 4.45 5.48 -4.43
C GLU A 12 5.54 4.54 -3.95
N PHE A 13 6.26 4.90 -2.89
CA PHE A 13 7.25 4.06 -2.23
C PHE A 13 6.75 3.61 -0.85
N LYS A 14 7.05 2.36 -0.51
CA LYS A 14 6.80 1.78 0.81
C LYS A 14 8.03 1.00 1.26
N GLU A 15 8.57 1.37 2.41
CA GLU A 15 9.71 0.64 2.99
C GLU A 15 9.31 -0.81 3.30
N THR A 16 8.07 -1.03 3.77
CA THR A 16 7.51 -2.33 4.14
C THR A 16 6.03 -2.44 3.83
N LEU A 17 5.49 -3.65 3.78
CA LEU A 17 4.06 -3.93 3.69
C LEU A 17 3.41 -3.99 5.07
N SER A 18 3.97 -4.78 6.00
CA SER A 18 3.38 -5.15 7.30
C SER A 18 4.30 -4.88 8.49
N LEU A 19 5.61 -4.65 8.25
CA LEU A 19 6.61 -4.48 9.31
C LEU A 19 6.60 -3.05 9.83
N ASP A 20 6.34 -2.87 11.13
CA ASP A 20 6.57 -1.60 11.81
C ASP A 20 8.07 -1.40 12.06
N VAL A 21 8.73 -0.74 11.11
CA VAL A 21 10.19 -0.51 11.14
C VAL A 21 10.62 0.27 12.38
N ARG A 22 9.78 1.21 12.85
CA ARG A 22 10.10 2.02 14.03
C ARG A 22 10.18 1.17 15.30
N ASN A 23 9.17 0.35 15.55
CA ASN A 23 9.15 -0.53 16.71
C ASN A 23 10.15 -1.67 16.56
N TYR A 24 10.36 -2.19 15.36
CA TYR A 24 11.40 -3.17 15.06
C TYR A 24 12.81 -2.66 15.42
N LYS A 25 13.16 -1.44 15.00
CA LYS A 25 14.46 -0.81 15.33
C LYS A 25 14.64 -0.56 16.83
N LYS A 26 13.56 -0.43 17.60
CA LYS A 26 13.59 -0.30 19.06
C LYS A 26 13.67 -1.64 19.80
N GLY A 27 13.58 -2.76 19.09
CA GLY A 27 13.53 -4.10 19.68
C GLY A 27 12.18 -4.47 20.29
N ASP A 28 11.11 -3.69 20.05
CA ASP A 28 9.75 -3.98 20.51
C ASP A 28 9.06 -4.97 19.55
N PHE A 29 9.57 -6.19 19.53
CA PHE A 29 9.11 -7.25 18.63
C PHE A 29 7.70 -7.74 18.96
N ASP A 30 7.28 -7.64 20.21
CA ASP A 30 5.92 -8.02 20.62
C ASP A 30 4.89 -7.10 19.99
N THR A 31 5.13 -5.79 19.98
CA THR A 31 4.25 -4.83 19.29
C THR A 31 4.27 -5.06 17.78
N VAL A 32 5.44 -5.30 17.17
CA VAL A 32 5.54 -5.55 15.72
C VAL A 32 4.72 -6.77 15.29
N LYS A 33 4.68 -7.84 16.09
CA LYS A 33 3.92 -9.07 15.79
C LYS A 33 2.42 -8.96 16.01
N LYS A 34 1.93 -7.92 16.70
CA LYS A 34 0.49 -7.74 16.95
C LYS A 34 -0.27 -7.55 15.63
N LYS A 35 -1.32 -8.34 15.40
CA LYS A 35 -2.17 -8.23 14.21
C LYS A 35 -2.71 -6.83 13.98
N GLY A 36 -3.14 -6.13 15.03
CA GLY A 36 -3.64 -4.76 14.94
C GLY A 36 -2.57 -3.77 14.47
N GLN A 37 -1.33 -3.91 14.93
CA GLN A 37 -0.22 -3.06 14.48
C GLN A 37 0.13 -3.33 13.02
N ARG A 38 0.19 -4.60 12.62
CA ARG A 38 0.39 -4.98 11.21
C ARG A 38 -0.70 -4.40 10.31
N ALA A 39 -1.97 -4.53 10.71
CA ALA A 39 -3.11 -3.98 9.95
C ALA A 39 -3.01 -2.45 9.77
N ILE A 40 -2.48 -1.71 10.75
CA ILE A 40 -2.23 -0.26 10.63
C ILE A 40 -1.16 0.02 9.55
N ILE A 41 -0.06 -0.73 9.53
CA ILE A 41 0.99 -0.57 8.53
C ILE A 41 0.47 -0.92 7.13
N GLU A 42 -0.21 -2.07 7.00
CA GLU A 42 -0.83 -2.55 5.76
C GLU A 42 -1.85 -1.56 5.20
N SER A 43 -2.57 -0.86 6.07
CA SER A 43 -3.56 0.15 5.66
C SER A 43 -2.94 1.26 4.81
N ASN A 44 -1.65 1.57 4.96
CA ASN A 44 -0.98 2.60 4.17
C ASN A 44 -0.84 2.16 2.70
N THR A 45 -0.54 0.90 2.44
CA THR A 45 -0.52 0.33 1.09
C THR A 45 -1.93 0.25 0.50
N LEU A 46 -2.93 -0.16 1.30
CA LEU A 46 -4.32 -0.23 0.86
C LEU A 46 -4.88 1.16 0.49
N LYS A 47 -4.55 2.20 1.27
CA LYS A 47 -4.90 3.60 0.94
C LYS A 47 -4.29 4.04 -0.39
N ALA A 48 -3.01 3.72 -0.62
CA ALA A 48 -2.34 4.06 -1.87
C ALA A 48 -2.98 3.35 -3.08
N ILE A 49 -3.29 2.04 -2.95
CA ILE A 49 -4.00 1.29 -4.01
C ILE A 49 -5.36 1.92 -4.29
N CYS A 50 -6.16 2.23 -3.24
CA CYS A 50 -7.47 2.85 -3.37
C CYS A 50 -7.37 4.20 -4.10
N ALA A 51 -6.43 5.05 -3.70
CA ALA A 51 -6.22 6.36 -4.30
C ALA A 51 -5.80 6.26 -5.77
N LEU A 52 -4.93 5.32 -6.13
CA LEU A 52 -4.53 5.07 -7.52
C LEU A 52 -5.69 4.54 -8.37
N LEU A 53 -6.51 3.61 -7.84
CA LEU A 53 -7.72 3.12 -8.53
C LEU A 53 -8.69 4.27 -8.85
N ASN A 54 -8.85 5.22 -7.94
CA ASN A 54 -9.77 6.33 -8.06
C ASN A 54 -9.23 7.50 -8.88
N THR A 55 -7.95 7.50 -9.23
CA THR A 55 -7.32 8.62 -9.97
C THR A 55 -6.86 8.16 -11.35
N GLU A 56 -5.58 8.04 -11.59
CA GLU A 56 -5.03 7.71 -12.93
C GLU A 56 -4.31 6.36 -12.98
N GLY A 57 -4.37 5.60 -11.89
CA GLY A 57 -3.56 4.40 -11.74
C GLY A 57 -2.09 4.72 -11.44
N GLY A 58 -1.24 3.70 -11.40
CA GLY A 58 0.18 3.88 -11.12
C GLY A 58 0.85 2.63 -10.56
N GLU A 59 1.97 2.84 -9.89
CA GLU A 59 2.79 1.77 -9.32
C GLU A 59 3.15 2.06 -7.86
N ILE A 60 3.18 1.00 -7.04
CA ILE A 60 3.65 1.05 -5.65
C ILE A 60 4.84 0.11 -5.54
N TYR A 61 5.96 0.61 -5.02
CA TYR A 61 7.19 -0.15 -4.82
C TYR A 61 7.35 -0.44 -3.34
N ILE A 62 7.24 -1.71 -2.95
CA ILE A 62 7.46 -2.18 -1.58
C ILE A 62 8.91 -2.69 -1.47
N GLY A 63 9.60 -2.29 -0.42
CA GLY A 63 11.04 -2.50 -0.24
C GLY A 63 11.88 -1.28 -0.67
N VAL A 64 11.24 -0.12 -0.82
CA VAL A 64 11.90 1.15 -1.16
C VAL A 64 11.53 2.19 -0.12
N ALA A 65 12.53 2.76 0.55
CA ALA A 65 12.37 3.92 1.43
C ALA A 65 12.27 5.21 0.60
N ASP A 66 11.50 6.19 1.07
CA ASP A 66 11.27 7.46 0.39
C ASP A 66 12.34 8.52 0.73
N LYS A 67 12.77 8.59 1.99
CA LYS A 67 13.66 9.68 2.46
C LYS A 67 14.81 9.13 3.31
N PRO A 68 16.02 9.00 2.75
CA PRO A 68 16.35 9.13 1.32
C PRO A 68 15.75 8.00 0.48
N ILE A 69 15.64 8.18 -0.83
CA ILE A 69 15.21 7.11 -1.73
C ILE A 69 16.28 6.03 -1.72
N GLU A 70 15.93 4.88 -1.15
CA GLU A 70 16.85 3.74 -1.01
C GLU A 70 16.10 2.42 -1.22
N ILE A 71 16.68 1.52 -2.02
CA ILE A 71 16.21 0.15 -2.11
C ILE A 71 16.66 -0.58 -0.85
N VAL A 72 15.75 -0.81 0.08
CA VAL A 72 16.01 -1.54 1.33
C VAL A 72 15.72 -3.03 1.18
N GLY A 73 14.83 -3.40 0.26
CA GLY A 73 14.36 -4.77 0.01
C GLY A 73 13.35 -5.24 1.06
N ILE A 74 12.70 -6.37 0.76
CA ILE A 74 11.66 -6.97 1.63
C ILE A 74 12.20 -8.06 2.55
N LYS A 75 13.46 -8.48 2.38
CA LYS A 75 14.03 -9.64 3.10
C LYS A 75 13.83 -9.58 4.62
N LYS A 76 14.11 -8.44 5.25
CA LYS A 76 13.95 -8.26 6.70
C LYS A 76 12.53 -8.56 7.17
N GLU A 77 11.55 -8.08 6.41
CA GLU A 77 10.13 -8.30 6.72
C GLU A 77 9.73 -9.75 6.50
N VAL A 78 10.18 -10.34 5.40
CA VAL A 78 9.94 -11.76 5.05
C VAL A 78 10.52 -12.67 6.12
N ASP A 79 11.76 -12.45 6.53
CA ASP A 79 12.43 -13.26 7.55
C ASP A 79 11.72 -13.13 8.92
N PHE A 80 11.28 -11.93 9.29
CA PHE A 80 10.72 -11.69 10.62
C PHE A 80 9.24 -12.04 10.79
N LEU A 81 8.42 -11.82 9.75
CA LEU A 81 6.96 -11.97 9.81
C LEU A 81 6.41 -13.15 9.01
N PHE A 82 7.19 -13.72 8.08
CA PHE A 82 6.71 -14.69 7.09
C PHE A 82 7.61 -15.92 7.00
N ASN A 83 8.26 -16.32 8.11
CA ASN A 83 9.05 -17.55 8.23
C ASN A 83 10.10 -17.72 7.11
N GLU A 84 10.76 -16.64 6.70
CA GLU A 84 11.74 -16.63 5.59
C GLU A 84 11.14 -17.07 4.23
N SER A 85 9.80 -16.99 4.08
CA SER A 85 9.09 -17.47 2.91
C SER A 85 8.54 -16.32 2.05
N ASN A 86 9.12 -16.11 0.87
CA ASN A 86 8.58 -15.21 -0.14
C ASN A 86 7.18 -15.63 -0.62
N ASP A 87 6.87 -16.92 -0.62
CA ASP A 87 5.57 -17.42 -1.04
C ASP A 87 4.49 -17.04 -0.01
N GLU A 88 4.77 -17.17 1.29
CA GLU A 88 3.85 -16.73 2.34
C GLU A 88 3.63 -15.22 2.28
N TYR A 89 4.68 -14.45 2.06
CA TYR A 89 4.60 -13.00 1.89
C TYR A 89 3.71 -12.61 0.70
N GLN A 90 3.94 -13.20 -0.46
CA GLN A 90 3.14 -12.92 -1.66
C GLN A 90 1.68 -13.39 -1.50
N LEU A 91 1.45 -14.53 -0.86
CA LEU A 91 0.10 -15.02 -0.55
C LEU A 91 -0.64 -14.07 0.40
N HIS A 92 0.06 -13.52 1.41
CA HIS A 92 -0.49 -12.52 2.32
C HIS A 92 -0.90 -11.24 1.56
N LEU A 93 -0.02 -10.69 0.72
CA LEU A 93 -0.34 -9.53 -0.12
C LEU A 93 -1.54 -9.79 -1.04
N LYS A 94 -1.57 -10.96 -1.69
CA LYS A 94 -2.71 -11.36 -2.53
C LYS A 94 -4.01 -11.42 -1.74
N THR A 95 -3.96 -11.92 -0.52
CA THR A 95 -5.12 -12.01 0.38
C THR A 95 -5.60 -10.61 0.82
N LEU A 96 -4.69 -9.72 1.17
CA LEU A 96 -5.01 -8.33 1.49
C LEU A 96 -5.71 -7.63 0.31
N ILE A 97 -5.18 -7.75 -0.90
CA ILE A 97 -5.77 -7.17 -2.11
C ILE A 97 -7.16 -7.76 -2.36
N LYS A 98 -7.30 -9.08 -2.30
CA LYS A 98 -8.58 -9.78 -2.52
C LYS A 98 -9.66 -9.35 -1.53
N ASN A 99 -9.31 -9.21 -0.25
CA ASN A 99 -10.28 -8.87 0.79
C ASN A 99 -10.77 -7.42 0.70
N ASN A 100 -9.91 -6.50 0.23
CA ASN A 100 -10.24 -5.08 0.18
C ASN A 100 -10.75 -4.60 -1.19
N PHE A 101 -10.35 -5.28 -2.28
CA PHE A 101 -10.65 -4.84 -3.66
C PHE A 101 -11.29 -5.93 -4.51
N ARG A 102 -12.18 -6.74 -3.93
CA ARG A 102 -12.78 -7.92 -4.58
C ARG A 102 -13.29 -7.65 -6.00
N ASP A 103 -14.06 -6.59 -6.18
CA ASP A 103 -14.69 -6.25 -7.46
C ASP A 103 -13.70 -5.59 -8.45
N HIS A 104 -12.55 -5.16 -7.96
CA HIS A 104 -11.52 -4.43 -8.72
C HIS A 104 -10.21 -5.21 -8.84
N ILE A 105 -10.18 -6.47 -8.41
CA ILE A 105 -8.95 -7.29 -8.35
C ILE A 105 -8.24 -7.40 -9.71
N LYS A 106 -8.99 -7.39 -10.81
CA LYS A 106 -8.45 -7.45 -12.19
C LYS A 106 -7.66 -6.19 -12.59
N LEU A 107 -7.84 -5.10 -11.84
CA LEU A 107 -7.13 -3.83 -12.07
C LEU A 107 -5.80 -3.76 -11.29
N ILE A 108 -5.54 -4.75 -10.43
CA ILE A 108 -4.38 -4.77 -9.54
C ILE A 108 -3.56 -6.01 -9.85
N SER A 109 -2.28 -5.84 -10.12
CA SER A 109 -1.32 -6.94 -10.27
C SER A 109 -0.05 -6.61 -9.52
N PHE A 110 0.71 -7.63 -9.11
CA PHE A 110 2.01 -7.42 -8.49
C PHE A 110 3.00 -8.50 -8.92
N ARG A 111 4.28 -8.17 -8.83
CA ARG A 111 5.39 -9.09 -9.09
C ARG A 111 6.56 -8.80 -8.16
N LEU A 112 7.29 -9.86 -7.83
CA LEU A 112 8.57 -9.81 -7.16
C LEU A 112 9.67 -9.52 -8.19
N PHE A 113 10.56 -8.61 -7.87
CA PHE A 113 11.73 -8.26 -8.69
C PHE A 113 12.99 -8.26 -7.81
N GLU A 114 14.10 -8.67 -8.39
CA GLU A 114 15.41 -8.49 -7.80
C GLU A 114 16.08 -7.25 -8.40
N VAL A 115 16.53 -6.33 -7.54
CA VAL A 115 17.24 -5.11 -7.93
C VAL A 115 18.45 -4.95 -7.00
N PHE A 116 19.66 -4.92 -7.56
CA PHE A 116 20.92 -4.85 -6.79
C PHE A 116 21.00 -5.92 -5.67
N LYS A 117 20.62 -7.17 -5.99
CA LYS A 117 20.57 -8.30 -5.04
C LYS A 117 19.60 -8.09 -3.86
N LYS A 118 18.67 -7.17 -3.97
CA LYS A 118 17.58 -6.96 -3.02
C LYS A 118 16.25 -7.23 -3.72
N GLU A 119 15.38 -7.98 -3.07
CA GLU A 119 14.04 -8.26 -3.57
C GLU A 119 13.08 -7.13 -3.21
N ILE A 120 12.28 -6.70 -4.15
CA ILE A 120 11.20 -5.72 -3.98
C ILE A 120 9.93 -6.23 -4.63
N ILE A 121 8.77 -5.73 -4.20
CA ILE A 121 7.51 -5.96 -4.91
C ILE A 121 7.08 -4.69 -5.62
N ILE A 122 6.65 -4.82 -6.87
CA ILE A 122 5.99 -3.75 -7.62
C ILE A 122 4.53 -4.12 -7.81
N ILE A 123 3.64 -3.30 -7.24
CA ILE A 123 2.20 -3.40 -7.45
C ILE A 123 1.84 -2.42 -8.56
N LYS A 124 1.15 -2.92 -9.60
CA LYS A 124 0.61 -2.10 -10.70
C LYS A 124 -0.89 -1.97 -10.54
N VAL A 125 -1.38 -0.75 -10.55
CA VAL A 125 -2.78 -0.40 -10.36
C VAL A 125 -3.28 0.33 -11.60
N LYS A 126 -4.35 -0.16 -12.21
CA LYS A 126 -5.05 0.53 -13.31
C LYS A 126 -6.20 1.37 -12.75
N LYS A 127 -6.50 2.51 -13.37
CA LYS A 127 -7.65 3.35 -13.03
C LYS A 127 -8.95 2.56 -13.09
N SER A 128 -9.78 2.72 -12.06
CA SER A 128 -11.15 2.18 -12.04
C SER A 128 -12.12 3.11 -12.77
N LYS A 129 -13.13 2.51 -13.40
CA LYS A 129 -14.25 3.25 -13.99
C LYS A 129 -15.32 3.62 -12.96
N THR A 130 -15.32 2.97 -11.81
CA THR A 130 -16.27 3.18 -10.72
C THR A 130 -15.55 3.56 -9.44
N PRO A 131 -16.20 4.33 -8.53
CA PRO A 131 -15.63 4.69 -7.24
C PRO A 131 -15.25 3.45 -6.42
N VAL A 132 -14.07 3.48 -5.82
CA VAL A 132 -13.54 2.40 -4.98
C VAL A 132 -13.40 2.91 -3.55
N PHE A 133 -13.98 2.18 -2.61
CA PHE A 133 -13.95 2.46 -1.18
C PHE A 133 -13.20 1.36 -0.44
N ILE A 134 -12.50 1.72 0.64
CA ILE A 134 -11.92 0.76 1.57
C ILE A 134 -12.45 0.99 2.98
N LEU A 135 -12.32 -0.02 3.85
CA LEU A 135 -12.59 0.15 5.27
C LEU A 135 -11.43 0.91 5.93
N LYS A 136 -11.77 1.93 6.70
CA LYS A 136 -10.81 2.65 7.54
C LYS A 136 -10.30 1.72 8.63
N VAL A 137 -8.98 1.58 8.73
CA VAL A 137 -8.33 0.87 9.81
C VAL A 137 -7.89 1.89 10.86
N GLY A 138 -8.33 1.71 12.09
CA GLY A 138 -7.96 2.55 13.22
C GLY A 138 -8.27 1.84 14.55
N LYS A 139 -7.60 2.24 15.62
CA LYS A 139 -7.91 1.75 16.97
C LYS A 139 -9.26 2.35 17.39
N ASP A 140 -10.14 1.50 17.90
CA ASP A 140 -11.40 1.89 18.57
C ASP A 140 -12.41 2.71 17.73
N LEU A 141 -12.28 2.67 16.38
CA LEU A 141 -13.23 3.30 15.48
C LEU A 141 -14.15 2.25 14.85
N PRO A 142 -15.46 2.55 14.71
CA PRO A 142 -16.35 1.68 13.95
C PRO A 142 -15.87 1.56 12.50
N PRO A 143 -16.10 0.42 11.83
CA PRO A 143 -15.74 0.25 10.45
C PRO A 143 -16.49 1.28 9.56
N GLU A 144 -15.74 2.15 8.94
CA GLU A 144 -16.23 3.20 8.04
C GLU A 144 -15.63 3.00 6.66
N LYS A 145 -16.48 3.08 5.62
CA LYS A 145 -16.00 3.10 4.23
C LYS A 145 -15.51 4.49 3.88
N VAL A 146 -14.28 4.57 3.41
CA VAL A 146 -13.61 5.82 3.07
C VAL A 146 -13.14 5.82 1.62
N PHE A 147 -13.09 7.02 1.03
CA PHE A 147 -12.71 7.25 -0.35
C PHE A 147 -11.43 8.07 -0.42
N PHE A 148 -10.41 7.52 -1.09
CA PHE A 148 -9.12 8.18 -1.28
C PHE A 148 -8.87 8.51 -2.74
N ILE A 149 -8.24 9.66 -2.99
CA ILE A 149 -7.69 10.04 -4.29
C ILE A 149 -6.21 10.37 -4.18
N ARG A 150 -5.49 10.37 -5.31
CA ARG A 150 -4.13 10.92 -5.39
C ARG A 150 -4.21 12.42 -5.70
N ASN A 151 -3.36 13.18 -5.02
CA ASN A 151 -3.04 14.55 -5.35
C ASN A 151 -1.53 14.73 -5.22
N GLY A 152 -0.83 14.74 -6.37
CA GLY A 152 0.62 14.63 -6.38
C GLY A 152 1.11 13.33 -5.71
N PRO A 153 2.07 13.41 -4.79
CA PRO A 153 2.63 12.24 -4.10
C PRO A 153 1.76 11.72 -2.94
N SER A 154 0.64 12.38 -2.61
CA SER A 154 -0.14 12.09 -1.41
C SER A 154 -1.49 11.45 -1.72
N SER A 155 -1.94 10.57 -0.82
CA SER A 155 -3.30 10.01 -0.84
C SER A 155 -4.19 10.82 0.10
N PHE A 156 -5.24 11.45 -0.45
CA PHE A 156 -6.18 12.30 0.27
C PHE A 156 -7.49 11.58 0.52
N LEU A 157 -7.95 11.63 1.77
CA LEU A 157 -9.28 11.23 2.17
C LEU A 157 -10.26 12.33 1.77
N LEU A 158 -11.29 12.00 1.01
CA LEU A 158 -12.40 12.91 0.74
C LEU A 158 -13.55 12.66 1.72
N ASP A 159 -14.12 13.75 2.24
CA ASP A 159 -15.41 13.71 2.90
C ASP A 159 -16.58 13.57 1.89
N ILE A 160 -17.81 13.49 2.37
CA ILE A 160 -18.99 13.27 1.52
C ILE A 160 -19.18 14.43 0.54
N GLU A 161 -19.00 15.67 0.96
CA GLU A 161 -19.16 16.85 0.11
C GLU A 161 -18.09 16.91 -0.97
N GLN A 162 -16.83 16.67 -0.59
CA GLN A 162 -15.70 16.60 -1.51
C GLN A 162 -15.85 15.45 -2.51
N PHE A 163 -16.32 14.28 -2.07
CA PHE A 163 -16.60 13.15 -2.94
C PHE A 163 -17.69 13.48 -3.97
N TYR A 164 -18.78 14.09 -3.53
CA TYR A 164 -19.87 14.52 -4.42
C TYR A 164 -19.36 15.45 -5.51
N ASN A 165 -18.64 16.51 -5.13
CA ASN A 165 -18.05 17.47 -6.06
C ASN A 165 -17.05 16.80 -7.02
N TYR A 166 -16.20 15.88 -6.51
CA TYR A 166 -15.24 15.13 -7.32
C TYR A 166 -15.90 14.27 -8.40
N GLN A 167 -17.04 13.64 -8.11
CA GLN A 167 -17.79 12.85 -9.10
C GLN A 167 -18.47 13.72 -10.16
N PHE A 168 -18.98 14.90 -9.78
CA PHE A 168 -19.61 15.82 -10.72
C PHE A 168 -18.62 16.50 -11.67
N LEU A 169 -17.40 16.75 -11.24
CA LEU A 169 -16.36 17.37 -12.07
C LEU A 169 -15.69 16.38 -13.04
N LYS A 170 -15.95 15.08 -12.89
CA LYS A 170 -15.41 14.03 -13.79
C LYS A 170 -16.31 13.69 -14.96
N ASN A 171 -17.55 14.15 -14.95
CA ASN A 171 -18.52 14.02 -16.04
C ASN A 171 -18.57 15.33 -16.84
#